data_e269816b286fb059202e5a0353369014
#
_entry.id   e269816b286fb059202e5a0353369014
#
_cell.length_a   1.000
_cell.length_b   1.000
_cell.length_c   1.000
_cell.angle_alpha   90.00
_cell.angle_beta   90.00
_cell.angle_gamma   90.00
#
_symmetry.space_group_name_H-M   'P 1'
#
loop_
_entity.id
_entity.type
_entity.pdbx_description
1 polymer ?
#
loop_
_entity_poly.entity_id
_entity_poly.type
_entity_poly.pdbx_seq_one_letter_code
_entity_poly.pdbx_strand_id
1 'polypeptide(L)'
;MTYITPEGYNLLKTKLKELWKKERPYVTQKVKEAAALGDRSENAEYIYGKRQLREIDRKIRFLSGKLDSAKVVDRLPKDRNKVYFGAWVTVASDKSKKQKYRLVGPDETEISKCYISIDSPLSRALIGKQVGQRVLINAPKDNSLIKGETKTLEDPPLKYEILAVDYSGPAPNSSESSI
;
A
#
# COMPACT_ATOMS: atom_id res chain seq x y z
N MET A 1 -0.44 2.44 16.07
CA MET A 1 -1.66 3.06 15.53
C MET A 1 -1.32 3.60 14.15
N THR A 2 -1.92 3.08 13.10
CA THR A 2 -1.58 3.38 11.70
C THR A 2 -2.74 4.10 11.04
N TYR A 3 -2.47 5.23 10.37
CA TYR A 3 -3.50 5.92 9.60
C TYR A 3 -3.78 5.17 8.30
N ILE A 4 -5.05 5.10 7.91
CA ILE A 4 -5.50 4.42 6.70
C ILE A 4 -6.63 5.23 6.03
N THR A 5 -6.71 5.18 4.69
CA THR A 5 -7.84 5.76 3.96
C THR A 5 -9.08 4.88 4.09
N PRO A 6 -10.31 5.43 3.92
CA PRO A 6 -11.53 4.62 3.92
C PRO A 6 -11.51 3.50 2.87
N GLU A 7 -10.94 3.80 1.69
CA GLU A 7 -10.81 2.83 0.60
C GLU A 7 -9.84 1.70 0.96
N GLY A 8 -8.68 2.05 1.52
CA GLY A 8 -7.69 1.07 1.96
C GLY A 8 -8.23 0.17 3.07
N TYR A 9 -8.93 0.75 4.04
CA TYR A 9 -9.59 0.00 5.10
C TYR A 9 -10.61 -1.01 4.54
N ASN A 10 -11.48 -0.57 3.62
CA ASN A 10 -12.48 -1.44 2.99
C ASN A 10 -11.84 -2.55 2.16
N LEU A 11 -10.74 -2.27 1.47
CA LEU A 11 -10.00 -3.26 0.70
C LEU A 11 -9.41 -4.34 1.61
N LEU A 12 -8.74 -3.96 2.70
CA LEU A 12 -8.19 -4.92 3.67
C LEU A 12 -9.30 -5.75 4.32
N LYS A 13 -10.43 -5.12 4.66
CA LYS A 13 -11.61 -5.80 5.21
C LYS A 13 -12.21 -6.82 4.24
N THR A 14 -12.29 -6.46 2.96
CA THR A 14 -12.77 -7.37 1.91
C THR A 14 -11.83 -8.56 1.76
N LYS A 15 -10.52 -8.32 1.70
CA LYS A 15 -9.49 -9.36 1.60
C LYS A 15 -9.52 -10.31 2.81
N LEU A 16 -9.69 -9.78 4.02
CA LEU A 16 -9.87 -10.57 5.23
C LEU A 16 -11.14 -11.47 5.14
N LYS A 17 -12.25 -10.89 4.68
CA LYS A 17 -13.50 -11.63 4.50
C LYS A 17 -13.38 -12.75 3.48
N GLU A 18 -12.67 -12.55 2.38
CA GLU A 18 -12.41 -13.57 1.37
C GLU A 18 -11.57 -14.73 1.91
N LEU A 19 -10.47 -14.41 2.59
CA LEU A 19 -9.64 -15.43 3.24
C LEU A 19 -10.44 -16.25 4.25
N TRP A 20 -11.23 -15.58 5.10
CA TRP A 20 -12.01 -16.23 6.17
C TRP A 20 -13.18 -17.06 5.66
N LYS A 21 -13.97 -16.48 4.72
CA LYS A 21 -15.26 -17.09 4.30
C LYS A 21 -15.16 -17.99 3.07
N LYS A 22 -14.11 -17.82 2.24
CA LYS A 22 -13.95 -18.60 1.00
C LYS A 22 -12.73 -19.50 1.03
N GLU A 23 -11.53 -18.92 1.15
CA GLU A 23 -10.29 -19.68 1.00
C GLU A 23 -10.09 -20.68 2.15
N ARG A 24 -10.23 -20.22 3.39
CA ARG A 24 -10.03 -21.09 4.56
C ARG A 24 -10.95 -22.30 4.58
N PRO A 25 -12.30 -22.18 4.44
CA PRO A 25 -13.20 -23.32 4.38
C PRO A 25 -12.90 -24.28 3.24
N TYR A 26 -12.59 -23.75 2.05
CA TYR A 26 -12.22 -24.53 0.88
C TYR A 26 -10.97 -25.41 1.14
N VAL A 27 -9.89 -24.82 1.65
CA VAL A 27 -8.67 -25.56 1.96
C VAL A 27 -8.91 -26.55 3.12
N THR A 28 -9.72 -26.15 4.11
CA THR A 28 -10.08 -27.05 5.22
C THR A 28 -10.80 -28.30 4.71
N GLN A 29 -11.72 -28.14 3.77
CA GLN A 29 -12.42 -29.27 3.17
C GLN A 29 -11.47 -30.18 2.40
N LYS A 30 -10.57 -29.62 1.58
CA LYS A 30 -9.53 -30.40 0.88
C LYS A 30 -8.64 -31.19 1.83
N VAL A 31 -8.19 -30.58 2.93
CA VAL A 31 -7.39 -31.25 3.95
C VAL A 31 -8.17 -32.40 4.60
N LYS A 32 -9.48 -32.22 4.83
CA LYS A 32 -10.34 -33.26 5.39
C LYS A 32 -10.49 -34.43 4.42
N GLU A 33 -10.71 -34.17 3.13
CA GLU A 33 -10.81 -35.19 2.09
C GLU A 33 -9.49 -35.97 1.93
N ALA A 34 -8.36 -35.27 1.85
CA ALA A 34 -7.05 -35.92 1.80
C ALA A 34 -6.78 -36.77 3.05
N ALA A 35 -7.19 -36.32 4.23
CA ALA A 35 -7.03 -37.10 5.47
C ALA A 35 -7.87 -38.38 5.51
N ALA A 36 -8.94 -38.45 4.75
CA ALA A 36 -9.79 -39.64 4.66
C ALA A 36 -9.23 -40.73 3.74
N LEU A 37 -8.26 -40.41 2.88
CA LEU A 37 -7.68 -41.33 1.90
C LEU A 37 -6.59 -42.26 2.46
N GLY A 38 -6.24 -42.18 3.76
CA GLY A 38 -5.31 -43.10 4.41
C GLY A 38 -4.12 -42.43 5.13
N ASP A 39 -2.93 -42.95 4.97
CA ASP A 39 -1.76 -42.51 5.74
C ASP A 39 -1.43 -41.01 5.51
N ARG A 40 -1.58 -40.25 6.60
CA ARG A 40 -1.37 -38.81 6.58
C ARG A 40 0.10 -38.41 6.45
N SER A 41 1.01 -39.30 6.83
CA SER A 41 2.46 -39.02 6.85
C SER A 41 3.07 -39.03 5.44
N GLU A 42 2.53 -39.83 4.54
CA GLU A 42 2.98 -39.97 3.15
C GLU A 42 2.05 -39.27 2.14
N ASN A 43 0.93 -38.73 2.60
CA ASN A 43 -0.03 -38.04 1.75
C ASN A 43 0.40 -36.61 1.47
N ALA A 44 0.99 -36.39 0.29
CA ALA A 44 1.47 -35.07 -0.16
C ALA A 44 0.37 -34.00 -0.16
N GLU A 45 -0.87 -34.35 -0.56
CA GLU A 45 -1.99 -33.40 -0.60
C GLU A 45 -2.40 -32.96 0.82
N TYR A 46 -2.38 -33.88 1.79
CA TYR A 46 -2.63 -33.56 3.17
C TYR A 46 -1.57 -32.62 3.74
N ILE A 47 -0.27 -32.94 3.51
CA ILE A 47 0.85 -32.13 4.00
C ILE A 47 0.82 -30.73 3.39
N TYR A 48 0.60 -30.62 2.06
CA TYR A 48 0.51 -29.35 1.36
C TYR A 48 -0.69 -28.54 1.84
N GLY A 49 -1.87 -29.14 1.93
CA GLY A 49 -3.08 -28.47 2.40
C GLY A 49 -2.95 -27.96 3.84
N LYS A 50 -2.32 -28.70 4.73
CA LYS A 50 -2.00 -28.26 6.11
C LYS A 50 -1.06 -27.07 6.13
N ARG A 51 -0.06 -27.04 5.24
CA ARG A 51 0.84 -25.89 5.07
C ARG A 51 0.09 -24.67 4.60
N GLN A 52 -0.73 -24.81 3.55
CA GLN A 52 -1.56 -23.74 2.99
C GLN A 52 -2.52 -23.18 4.04
N LEU A 53 -3.19 -24.04 4.83
CA LEU A 53 -4.08 -23.60 5.90
C LEU A 53 -3.36 -22.76 6.96
N ARG A 54 -2.15 -23.14 7.37
CA ARG A 54 -1.33 -22.35 8.30
C ARG A 54 -0.95 -20.98 7.71
N GLU A 55 -0.68 -20.90 6.41
CA GLU A 55 -0.39 -19.63 5.73
C GLU A 55 -1.63 -18.72 5.68
N ILE A 56 -2.80 -19.29 5.38
CA ILE A 56 -4.07 -18.55 5.42
C ILE A 56 -4.35 -18.04 6.83
N ASP A 57 -4.23 -18.88 7.85
CA ASP A 57 -4.45 -18.48 9.25
C ASP A 57 -3.48 -17.38 9.71
N ARG A 58 -2.23 -17.40 9.20
CA ARG A 58 -1.24 -16.34 9.46
C ARG A 58 -1.66 -15.03 8.79
N LYS A 59 -2.11 -15.08 7.52
CA LYS A 59 -2.60 -13.90 6.79
C LYS A 59 -3.83 -13.30 7.46
N ILE A 60 -4.77 -14.13 7.90
CA ILE A 60 -5.97 -13.69 8.63
C ILE A 60 -5.58 -12.95 9.90
N ARG A 61 -4.72 -13.54 10.74
CA ARG A 61 -4.26 -12.87 11.98
C ARG A 61 -3.57 -11.55 11.71
N PHE A 62 -2.72 -11.50 10.69
CA PHE A 62 -1.99 -10.31 10.29
C PHE A 62 -2.94 -9.19 9.84
N LEU A 63 -3.91 -9.50 8.97
CA LEU A 63 -4.89 -8.52 8.48
C LEU A 63 -5.84 -8.06 9.59
N SER A 64 -6.28 -8.96 10.48
CA SER A 64 -7.10 -8.57 11.64
C SER A 64 -6.37 -7.60 12.54
N GLY A 65 -5.11 -7.89 12.90
CA GLY A 65 -4.31 -6.99 13.74
C GLY A 65 -4.07 -5.62 13.09
N LYS A 66 -3.91 -5.57 11.75
CA LYS A 66 -3.82 -4.29 11.03
C LYS A 66 -5.12 -3.50 11.09
N LEU A 67 -6.26 -4.14 10.86
CA LEU A 67 -7.57 -3.49 10.92
C LEU A 67 -7.90 -2.99 12.33
N ASP A 68 -7.56 -3.76 13.35
CA ASP A 68 -7.79 -3.39 14.77
C ASP A 68 -6.95 -2.18 15.20
N SER A 69 -5.74 -2.03 14.65
CA SER A 69 -4.84 -0.90 14.96
C SER A 69 -5.03 0.30 14.04
N ALA A 70 -5.82 0.17 12.97
CA ALA A 70 -6.01 1.19 11.95
C ALA A 70 -6.91 2.33 12.43
N LYS A 71 -6.49 3.57 12.16
CA LYS A 71 -7.30 4.78 12.33
C LYS A 71 -7.70 5.31 10.95
N VAL A 72 -8.97 5.15 10.61
CA VAL A 72 -9.51 5.66 9.35
C VAL A 72 -9.57 7.18 9.37
N VAL A 73 -9.00 7.79 8.34
CA VAL A 73 -9.04 9.25 8.11
C VAL A 73 -10.00 9.52 6.96
N ASP A 74 -11.21 9.89 7.29
CA ASP A 74 -12.32 10.14 6.37
C ASP A 74 -12.63 11.64 6.14
N ARG A 75 -12.01 12.50 6.98
CA ARG A 75 -12.27 13.94 6.93
C ARG A 75 -11.38 14.63 5.93
N LEU A 76 -11.99 15.40 5.04
CA LEU A 76 -11.27 16.29 4.14
C LEU A 76 -10.68 17.47 4.93
N PRO A 77 -9.45 17.91 4.61
CA PRO A 77 -8.85 19.07 5.25
C PRO A 77 -9.59 20.35 4.85
N LYS A 78 -9.56 21.35 5.76
CA LYS A 78 -10.14 22.67 5.49
C LYS A 78 -9.41 23.38 4.35
N ASP A 79 -8.08 23.30 4.35
CA ASP A 79 -7.23 23.85 3.30
C ASP A 79 -6.85 22.75 2.30
N ARG A 80 -7.50 22.75 1.15
CA ARG A 80 -7.28 21.74 0.08
C ARG A 80 -6.07 22.04 -0.81
N ASN A 81 -5.47 23.22 -0.69
CA ASN A 81 -4.24 23.55 -1.41
C ASN A 81 -2.98 23.06 -0.69
N LYS A 82 -3.15 22.56 0.52
CA LYS A 82 -2.06 22.05 1.36
C LYS A 82 -2.06 20.54 1.39
N VAL A 83 -0.86 19.95 1.37
CA VAL A 83 -0.68 18.50 1.36
C VAL A 83 -0.87 17.92 2.75
N TYR A 84 -1.85 17.02 2.89
CA TYR A 84 -2.12 16.22 4.08
C TYR A 84 -2.25 14.74 3.72
N PHE A 85 -2.53 13.90 4.70
CA PHE A 85 -2.85 12.50 4.50
C PHE A 85 -4.02 12.32 3.51
N GLY A 86 -3.92 11.33 2.62
CA GLY A 86 -4.92 11.04 1.60
C GLY A 86 -4.85 11.91 0.35
N ALA A 87 -4.00 12.95 0.34
CA ALA A 87 -3.86 13.85 -0.80
C ALA A 87 -3.25 13.15 -2.02
N TRP A 88 -3.77 13.48 -3.18
CA TRP A 88 -3.11 13.33 -4.45
C TRP A 88 -2.23 14.54 -4.72
N VAL A 89 -0.96 14.32 -4.94
CA VAL A 89 0.01 15.38 -5.19
C VAL A 89 0.67 15.15 -6.54
N THR A 90 0.55 16.12 -7.44
CA THR A 90 1.28 16.14 -8.70
C THR A 90 2.57 16.90 -8.48
N VAL A 91 3.69 16.28 -8.71
CA VAL A 91 5.02 16.90 -8.58
C VAL A 91 5.76 16.87 -9.91
N ALA A 92 6.59 17.89 -10.17
CA ALA A 92 7.57 17.88 -11.24
C ALA A 92 8.97 17.77 -10.67
N SER A 93 9.78 16.87 -11.22
CA SER A 93 11.21 16.83 -10.94
C SER A 93 11.98 17.81 -11.83
N ASP A 94 13.24 18.11 -11.49
CA ASP A 94 14.13 18.96 -12.32
C ASP A 94 14.25 18.46 -13.77
N LYS A 95 14.00 17.16 -14.02
CA LYS A 95 13.97 16.55 -15.37
C LYS A 95 12.62 16.72 -16.08
N SER A 96 11.76 17.63 -15.63
CA SER A 96 10.41 17.92 -16.18
C SER A 96 9.47 16.73 -16.23
N LYS A 97 9.78 15.61 -15.57
CA LYS A 97 8.84 14.49 -15.45
C LYS A 97 7.78 14.82 -14.40
N LYS A 98 6.54 14.89 -14.83
CA LYS A 98 5.39 15.01 -13.94
C LYS A 98 5.01 13.63 -13.40
N GLN A 99 4.85 13.54 -12.09
CA GLN A 99 4.44 12.31 -11.41
C GLN A 99 3.32 12.64 -10.44
N LYS A 100 2.32 11.76 -10.36
CA LYS A 100 1.18 11.91 -9.45
C LYS A 100 1.23 10.81 -8.40
N TYR A 101 1.25 11.20 -7.15
CA TYR A 101 1.30 10.30 -6.00
C TYR A 101 0.13 10.53 -5.06
N ARG A 102 -0.36 9.48 -4.43
CA ARG A 102 -1.28 9.56 -3.30
C ARG A 102 -0.55 9.24 -2.02
N LEU A 103 -0.66 10.12 -1.03
CA LEU A 103 -0.08 9.93 0.29
C LEU A 103 -1.03 9.08 1.14
N VAL A 104 -0.63 7.86 1.44
CA VAL A 104 -1.47 6.86 2.10
C VAL A 104 -0.74 6.22 3.28
N GLY A 105 -1.44 5.39 4.03
CA GLY A 105 -0.82 4.57 5.08
C GLY A 105 0.17 3.53 4.51
N PRO A 106 1.12 3.06 5.33
CA PRO A 106 2.10 2.07 4.89
C PRO A 106 1.46 0.77 4.41
N ASP A 107 0.28 0.45 4.90
CA ASP A 107 -0.46 -0.78 4.57
C ASP A 107 -1.21 -0.71 3.23
N GLU A 108 -1.21 0.46 2.58
CA GLU A 108 -1.94 0.72 1.34
C GLU A 108 -1.02 0.84 0.11
N THR A 109 0.28 0.86 0.30
CA THR A 109 1.27 1.09 -0.78
C THR A 109 1.26 0.00 -1.86
N GLU A 110 0.80 -1.21 -1.53
CA GLU A 110 0.68 -2.31 -2.49
C GLU A 110 -0.55 -2.20 -3.41
N ILE A 111 -1.50 -1.31 -3.09
CA ILE A 111 -2.76 -1.17 -3.85
C ILE A 111 -2.49 -0.59 -5.24
N SER A 112 -1.60 0.39 -5.33
CA SER A 112 -1.27 1.05 -6.59
C SER A 112 0.18 1.52 -6.60
N LYS A 113 0.81 1.52 -7.78
CA LYS A 113 2.16 2.06 -7.99
C LYS A 113 2.27 3.55 -7.69
N CYS A 114 1.15 4.28 -7.73
CA CYS A 114 1.07 5.71 -7.42
C CYS A 114 0.90 5.98 -5.91
N TYR A 115 0.72 4.96 -5.10
CA TYR A 115 0.55 5.11 -3.65
C TYR A 115 1.90 5.11 -2.96
N ILE A 116 2.16 6.14 -2.16
CA ILE A 116 3.37 6.28 -1.37
C ILE A 116 3.01 6.38 0.11
N SER A 117 3.77 5.68 0.94
CA SER A 117 3.60 5.76 2.39
C SER A 117 3.86 7.18 2.90
N ILE A 118 3.05 7.64 3.86
CA ILE A 118 3.32 8.89 4.59
C ILE A 118 4.69 8.90 5.28
N ASP A 119 5.25 7.71 5.56
CA ASP A 119 6.57 7.56 6.18
C ASP A 119 7.72 7.66 5.18
N SER A 120 7.43 7.66 3.88
CA SER A 120 8.46 7.77 2.85
C SER A 120 9.15 9.14 2.87
N PRO A 121 10.43 9.24 2.48
CA PRO A 121 11.15 10.51 2.44
C PRO A 121 10.45 11.58 1.60
N LEU A 122 9.88 11.19 0.46
CA LEU A 122 9.11 12.09 -0.42
C LEU A 122 7.86 12.62 0.30
N SER A 123 7.06 11.73 0.90
CA SER A 123 5.86 12.14 1.61
C SER A 123 6.15 13.07 2.78
N ARG A 124 7.19 12.78 3.56
CA ARG A 124 7.62 13.64 4.69
C ARG A 124 8.03 15.04 4.23
N ALA A 125 8.66 15.16 3.06
CA ALA A 125 9.03 16.46 2.49
C ALA A 125 7.80 17.22 1.97
N LEU A 126 6.79 16.50 1.45
CA LEU A 126 5.58 17.10 0.86
C LEU A 126 4.53 17.49 1.89
N ILE A 127 4.36 16.72 2.98
CA ILE A 127 3.33 16.98 4.01
C ILE A 127 3.48 18.40 4.56
N GLY A 128 2.35 19.11 4.62
CA GLY A 128 2.29 20.48 5.11
C GLY A 128 2.69 21.55 4.09
N LYS A 129 3.15 21.18 2.90
CA LYS A 129 3.49 22.09 1.81
C LYS A 129 2.26 22.45 0.96
N GLN A 130 2.39 23.52 0.17
CA GLN A 130 1.33 24.03 -0.70
C GLN A 130 1.74 23.95 -2.17
N VAL A 131 0.78 24.10 -3.06
CA VAL A 131 1.01 24.23 -4.50
C VAL A 131 1.99 25.37 -4.79
N GLY A 132 2.92 25.16 -5.73
CA GLY A 132 3.98 26.08 -6.10
C GLY A 132 5.23 26.00 -5.22
N GLN A 133 5.20 25.31 -4.08
CA GLN A 133 6.39 25.14 -3.24
C GLN A 133 7.31 24.03 -3.78
N ARG A 134 8.61 24.24 -3.56
CA ARG A 134 9.66 23.28 -3.90
C ARG A 134 10.14 22.55 -2.65
N VAL A 135 10.37 21.25 -2.79
CA VAL A 135 10.93 20.40 -1.73
C VAL A 135 12.21 19.75 -2.20
N LEU A 136 13.12 19.57 -1.25
CA LEU A 136 14.39 18.89 -1.47
C LEU A 136 14.33 17.54 -0.75
N ILE A 137 14.77 16.48 -1.42
CA ILE A 137 14.86 15.16 -0.85
C ILE A 137 16.31 14.72 -0.96
N ASN A 138 16.95 14.59 0.19
CA ASN A 138 18.26 13.97 0.24
C ASN A 138 18.13 12.49 -0.10
N ALA A 139 19.02 11.95 -0.89
CA ALA A 139 19.09 10.52 -1.15
C ALA A 139 19.16 9.77 0.19
N PRO A 140 18.32 8.78 0.44
CA PRO A 140 18.45 7.96 1.65
C PRO A 140 19.78 7.22 1.62
N LYS A 141 20.36 7.02 2.80
CA LYS A 141 21.64 6.30 2.98
C LYS A 141 21.55 4.81 2.61
N ASP A 142 20.35 4.31 2.42
CA ASP A 142 20.04 2.97 1.98
C ASP A 142 19.28 3.01 0.63
N ASN A 143 19.48 1.99 -0.17
CA ASN A 143 18.99 1.85 -1.55
C ASN A 143 17.44 1.72 -1.66
N SER A 144 16.67 2.25 -0.70
CA SER A 144 15.21 2.15 -0.60
C SER A 144 14.43 3.23 -1.37
N LEU A 145 15.06 3.85 -2.36
CA LEU A 145 14.39 4.78 -3.25
C LEU A 145 13.51 4.04 -4.26
N ILE A 146 12.39 4.67 -4.56
CA ILE A 146 11.44 4.36 -5.63
C ILE A 146 12.07 3.46 -6.70
N LYS A 147 11.52 2.24 -6.87
CA LYS A 147 11.99 1.23 -7.84
C LYS A 147 12.34 1.87 -9.18
N GLY A 148 13.63 1.93 -9.49
CA GLY A 148 14.13 2.30 -10.81
C GLY A 148 15.27 3.33 -10.88
N GLU A 149 15.63 4.01 -9.79
CA GLU A 149 16.77 4.93 -9.79
C GLU A 149 17.76 4.58 -8.67
N THR A 150 18.90 4.01 -9.01
CA THR A 150 20.05 3.84 -8.11
C THR A 150 20.75 5.20 -7.98
N LYS A 151 20.67 5.83 -6.79
CA LYS A 151 21.42 7.03 -6.47
C LYS A 151 22.47 6.74 -5.41
N THR A 152 23.68 7.23 -5.63
CA THR A 152 24.81 7.16 -4.69
C THR A 152 24.80 8.35 -3.74
N LEU A 153 25.56 8.27 -2.65
CA LEU A 153 25.69 9.32 -1.62
C LEU A 153 26.25 10.66 -2.16
N GLU A 154 26.78 10.67 -3.38
CA GLU A 154 27.38 11.84 -4.04
C GLU A 154 26.39 12.57 -4.96
N ASP A 155 25.18 12.02 -5.16
CA ASP A 155 24.19 12.64 -6.02
C ASP A 155 23.53 13.86 -5.36
N PRO A 156 23.31 14.96 -6.11
CA PRO A 156 22.63 16.14 -5.58
C PRO A 156 21.21 15.80 -5.13
N PRO A 157 20.68 16.53 -4.13
CA PRO A 157 19.33 16.29 -3.63
C PRO A 157 18.31 16.41 -4.77
N LEU A 158 17.33 15.50 -4.78
CA LEU A 158 16.21 15.56 -5.72
C LEU A 158 15.34 16.76 -5.38
N LYS A 159 15.08 17.59 -6.39
CA LYS A 159 14.19 18.74 -6.27
C LYS A 159 12.85 18.38 -6.90
N TYR A 160 11.79 18.65 -6.17
CA TYR A 160 10.41 18.50 -6.67
C TYR A 160 9.64 19.79 -6.44
N GLU A 161 8.85 20.19 -7.43
CA GLU A 161 7.90 21.29 -7.32
C GLU A 161 6.47 20.73 -7.28
N ILE A 162 5.66 21.22 -6.35
CA ILE A 162 4.26 20.81 -6.20
C ILE A 162 3.42 21.57 -7.22
N LEU A 163 2.88 20.86 -8.20
CA LEU A 163 2.08 21.46 -9.27
C LEU A 163 0.59 21.49 -8.93
N ALA A 164 0.08 20.46 -8.25
CA ALA A 164 -1.32 20.37 -7.86
C ALA A 164 -1.49 19.48 -6.62
N VAL A 165 -2.51 19.80 -5.85
CA VAL A 165 -2.97 18.98 -4.71
C VAL A 165 -4.47 18.73 -4.91
N ASP A 166 -4.90 17.47 -4.76
CA ASP A 166 -6.28 17.06 -4.94
C ASP A 166 -6.65 16.00 -3.89
N TYR A 167 -7.93 15.93 -3.52
CA TYR A 167 -8.46 14.99 -2.53
C TYR A 167 -9.61 14.14 -3.12
N SER A 168 -9.66 14.00 -4.43
CA SER A 168 -10.65 13.15 -5.11
C SER A 168 -10.27 11.69 -5.08
N GLY A 169 -11.15 10.87 -4.57
CA GLY A 169 -11.28 9.41 -4.67
C GLY A 169 -10.05 8.49 -4.81
N PRO A 170 -10.28 7.19 -5.03
CA PRO A 170 -9.23 6.21 -5.27
C PRO A 170 -8.48 6.44 -6.59
N ALA A 171 -7.35 5.74 -6.77
CA ALA A 171 -6.64 5.76 -8.05
C ALA A 171 -7.58 5.34 -9.19
N PRO A 172 -7.56 6.00 -10.35
CA PRO A 172 -8.19 5.45 -11.53
C PRO A 172 -7.63 4.05 -11.78
N ASN A 173 -8.51 3.10 -12.07
CA ASN A 173 -8.11 1.73 -12.39
C ASN A 173 -7.07 1.77 -13.52
N SER A 174 -6.00 1.01 -13.36
CA SER A 174 -4.86 0.93 -14.30
C SER A 174 -5.21 0.43 -15.72
N SER A 175 -6.50 0.25 -16.02
CA SER A 175 -7.03 -0.12 -17.33
C SER A 175 -7.33 1.08 -18.26
N GLU A 176 -7.22 2.33 -17.78
CA GLU A 176 -7.54 3.51 -18.60
C GLU A 176 -6.34 4.39 -18.99
N SER A 177 -5.11 3.94 -18.80
CA SER A 177 -3.91 4.68 -19.24
C SER A 177 -3.36 4.11 -20.56
N SER A 178 -4.19 4.03 -21.58
CA SER A 178 -3.75 3.77 -22.95
C SER A 178 -4.68 4.50 -23.92
N ILE A 179 -4.48 5.81 -24.04
CA ILE A 179 -4.77 6.60 -25.25
C ILE A 179 -3.68 7.67 -25.36
#